data_dbcc08c018a7b4c367f644518a204e91
#
_entry.id   dbcc08c018a7b4c367f644518a204e91
#
_cell.length_a   1.000
_cell.length_b   1.000
_cell.length_c   1.000
_cell.angle_alpha   90.00
_cell.angle_beta   90.00
_cell.angle_gamma   90.00
#
_symmetry.space_group_name_H-M   'P 1'
#
loop_
_entity.id
_entity.type
_entity.pdbx_description
1 polymer ?
#
loop_
_entity_poly.entity_id
_entity_poly.type
_entity_poly.pdbx_seq_one_letter_code
_entity_poly.pdbx_strand_id
1 'polypeptide(L)'
;MRIHNLYVDDKGETHFRDIEVEWKNEGPGGKTSATFKATGIIFRETPGSYDYAWHPAPRRQYIINLDGAVEITASDGEKRIIGPGEVFLVEDTHGKGHFSKAVEGKMRRSIFVPIE
;
A
#
# COMPACT_ATOMS: atom_id res chain seq x y z
N MET A 1 -7.19 13.22 -3.21
CA MET A 1 -5.97 12.38 -3.12
C MET A 1 -6.40 10.93 -2.94
N ARG A 2 -6.04 10.10 -3.89
CA ARG A 2 -6.40 8.69 -3.91
C ARG A 2 -5.43 7.85 -3.09
N ILE A 3 -5.99 6.88 -2.36
CA ILE A 3 -5.23 5.81 -1.73
C ILE A 3 -5.63 4.51 -2.40
N HIS A 4 -4.65 3.74 -2.89
CA HIS A 4 -4.90 2.36 -3.31
C HIS A 4 -5.10 1.52 -2.06
N ASN A 5 -6.21 0.82 -1.97
CA ASN A 5 -6.46 -0.06 -0.83
C ASN A 5 -6.56 -1.51 -1.29
N LEU A 6 -5.80 -2.37 -0.65
CA LEU A 6 -5.88 -3.82 -0.81
C LEU A 6 -6.49 -4.39 0.46
N TYR A 7 -7.64 -5.02 0.33
CA TYR A 7 -8.37 -5.57 1.47
C TYR A 7 -8.77 -7.03 1.19
N VAL A 8 -9.18 -7.73 2.21
CA VAL A 8 -9.63 -9.13 2.13
C VAL A 8 -11.10 -9.21 2.50
N ASP A 9 -11.86 -9.99 1.72
CA ASP A 9 -13.28 -10.22 2.00
C ASP A 9 -13.46 -11.39 3.01
N ASP A 10 -14.69 -11.71 3.34
CA ASP A 10 -15.01 -12.76 4.31
C ASP A 10 -14.73 -14.17 3.81
N LYS A 11 -14.42 -14.32 2.52
CA LYS A 11 -14.05 -15.61 1.89
C LYS A 11 -12.54 -15.75 1.73
N GLY A 12 -11.77 -14.76 2.15
CA GLY A 12 -10.31 -14.76 2.02
C GLY A 12 -9.79 -14.28 0.68
N GLU A 13 -10.65 -13.82 -0.22
CA GLU A 13 -10.26 -13.24 -1.50
C GLU A 13 -9.83 -11.79 -1.30
N THR A 14 -8.75 -11.39 -1.96
CA THR A 14 -8.25 -10.01 -1.88
C THR A 14 -8.70 -9.20 -3.09
N HIS A 15 -8.94 -7.92 -2.85
CA HIS A 15 -9.48 -6.98 -3.82
C HIS A 15 -8.81 -5.62 -3.66
N PHE A 16 -8.72 -4.90 -4.77
CA PHE A 16 -8.36 -3.48 -4.73
C PHE A 16 -9.61 -2.61 -4.75
N ARG A 17 -9.49 -1.45 -4.14
CA ARG A 17 -10.42 -0.33 -4.29
C ARG A 17 -9.67 0.98 -4.13
N ASP A 18 -10.28 2.07 -4.58
CA ASP A 18 -9.76 3.40 -4.35
C ASP A 18 -10.46 4.00 -3.14
N ILE A 19 -9.67 4.63 -2.28
CA ILE A 19 -10.18 5.45 -1.18
C ILE A 19 -9.80 6.89 -1.47
N GLU A 20 -10.78 7.79 -1.47
CA GLU A 20 -10.51 9.22 -1.54
C GLU A 20 -10.33 9.79 -0.14
N VAL A 21 -9.26 10.54 0.05
CA VAL A 21 -9.01 11.22 1.32
C VAL A 21 -10.09 12.29 1.54
N GLU A 22 -10.74 12.23 2.69
CA GLU A 22 -11.72 13.24 3.08
C GLU A 22 -11.00 14.39 3.78
N TRP A 23 -11.19 15.62 3.26
CA TRP A 23 -10.58 16.81 3.82
C TRP A 23 -11.45 17.36 4.95
N LYS A 24 -10.84 17.61 6.10
CA LYS A 24 -11.53 18.11 7.30
C LYS A 24 -11.30 19.59 7.56
N ASN A 25 -10.12 20.08 7.22
CA ASN A 25 -9.73 21.45 7.49
C ASN A 25 -9.08 22.06 6.26
N GLU A 26 -9.18 23.39 6.14
CA GLU A 26 -8.51 24.13 5.10
C GLU A 26 -7.95 25.41 5.69
N GLY A 27 -6.72 25.75 5.34
CA GLY A 27 -6.04 26.94 5.84
C GLY A 27 -4.89 27.35 4.94
N PRO A 28 -3.99 28.24 5.41
CA PRO A 28 -2.85 28.69 4.58
C PRO A 28 -1.93 27.58 4.11
N GLY A 29 -1.85 26.49 4.85
CA GLY A 29 -1.06 25.30 4.47
C GLY A 29 -1.78 24.31 3.55
N GLY A 30 -2.99 24.67 3.10
CA GLY A 30 -3.80 23.79 2.26
C GLY A 30 -4.83 23.01 3.05
N LYS A 31 -5.21 21.86 2.50
CA LYS A 31 -6.23 21.00 3.09
C LYS A 31 -5.60 19.86 3.89
N THR A 32 -6.21 19.53 5.02
CA THR A 32 -5.78 18.39 5.83
C THR A 32 -6.93 17.45 6.13
N SER A 33 -6.63 16.15 6.15
CA SER A 33 -7.55 15.14 6.62
C SER A 33 -7.64 15.17 8.15
N ALA A 34 -8.55 14.36 8.71
CA ALA A 34 -8.46 14.00 10.12
C ALA A 34 -7.10 13.34 10.40
N THR A 35 -6.67 13.36 11.64
CA THR A 35 -5.46 12.65 12.06
C THR A 35 -5.78 11.16 12.19
N PHE A 36 -5.07 10.33 11.44
CA PHE A 36 -5.15 8.88 11.59
C PHE A 36 -4.04 8.40 12.51
N LYS A 37 -4.39 7.52 13.41
CA LYS A 37 -3.43 6.99 14.38
C LYS A 37 -2.52 5.98 13.71
N ALA A 38 -1.21 6.15 13.88
CA ALA A 38 -0.19 5.22 13.44
C ALA A 38 0.54 4.65 14.64
N THR A 39 1.06 3.43 14.52
CA THR A 39 1.79 2.77 15.60
C THR A 39 3.30 2.84 15.42
N GLY A 40 3.77 3.27 14.27
CA GLY A 40 5.20 3.39 14.01
C GLY A 40 5.52 3.84 12.59
N ILE A 41 6.80 3.82 12.28
CA ILE A 41 7.31 4.13 10.93
C ILE A 41 8.50 3.22 10.64
N ILE A 42 8.54 2.65 9.43
CA ILE A 42 9.61 1.75 8.98
C ILE A 42 10.16 2.30 7.67
N PHE A 43 11.47 2.42 7.58
CA PHE A 43 12.15 2.77 6.34
C PHE A 43 12.63 1.49 5.67
N ARG A 44 12.42 1.37 4.36
CA ARG A 44 12.74 0.14 3.65
C ARG A 44 13.34 0.40 2.28
N GLU A 45 14.43 -0.32 1.97
CA GLU A 45 14.95 -0.44 0.61
C GLU A 45 14.66 -1.85 0.12
N THR A 46 14.06 -1.95 -1.07
CA THR A 46 13.68 -3.23 -1.67
C THR A 46 14.48 -3.40 -2.97
N PRO A 47 15.24 -4.47 -3.12
CA PRO A 47 16.09 -4.65 -4.31
C PRO A 47 15.24 -4.85 -5.57
N GLY A 48 15.84 -4.55 -6.73
CA GLY A 48 15.19 -4.73 -8.03
C GLY A 48 14.90 -6.19 -8.38
N SER A 49 15.48 -7.13 -7.66
CA SER A 49 15.18 -8.56 -7.81
C SER A 49 13.98 -9.04 -6.98
N TYR A 50 13.32 -8.13 -6.28
CA TYR A 50 12.20 -8.45 -5.41
C TYR A 50 11.06 -9.12 -6.19
N ASP A 51 10.68 -10.31 -5.73
CA ASP A 51 9.64 -11.13 -6.34
C ASP A 51 9.09 -12.02 -5.24
N TYR A 52 7.98 -11.61 -4.64
CA TYR A 52 7.43 -12.27 -3.47
C TYR A 52 6.07 -12.88 -3.83
N ALA A 53 6.04 -14.22 -3.87
CA ALA A 53 4.84 -14.97 -4.20
C ALA A 53 3.75 -14.77 -3.12
N TRP A 54 2.58 -15.30 -3.37
CA TRP A 54 1.37 -15.12 -2.57
C TRP A 54 1.63 -15.15 -1.07
N HIS A 55 1.31 -14.05 -0.41
CA HIS A 55 1.46 -13.89 1.04
C HIS A 55 0.48 -12.81 1.52
N PRO A 56 -0.05 -12.95 2.75
CA PRO A 56 -0.81 -11.88 3.37
C PRO A 56 0.13 -10.79 3.89
N ALA A 57 -0.40 -9.62 4.12
CA ALA A 57 0.34 -8.55 4.78
C ALA A 57 0.62 -8.93 6.24
N PRO A 58 1.80 -8.63 6.78
CA PRO A 58 2.12 -8.94 8.17
C PRO A 58 1.31 -8.10 9.16
N ARG A 59 0.83 -6.95 8.70
CA ARG A 59 0.04 -6.00 9.49
C ARG A 59 -0.66 -5.03 8.55
N ARG A 60 -1.67 -4.34 9.07
CA ARG A 60 -2.29 -3.22 8.35
C ARG A 60 -1.31 -2.06 8.34
N GLN A 61 -1.07 -1.47 7.19
CA GLN A 61 -0.11 -0.39 7.09
C GLN A 61 -0.28 0.42 5.81
N TYR A 62 0.11 1.69 5.88
CA TYR A 62 0.29 2.50 4.69
C TYR A 62 1.70 2.28 4.15
N ILE A 63 1.82 2.27 2.83
CA ILE A 63 3.11 2.22 2.14
C ILE A 63 3.18 3.42 1.20
N ILE A 64 4.27 4.18 1.31
CA ILE A 64 4.52 5.34 0.46
C ILE A 64 5.84 5.06 -0.26
N ASN A 65 5.77 4.93 -1.58
CA ASN A 65 6.97 4.77 -2.39
C ASN A 65 7.59 6.14 -2.64
N LEU A 66 8.87 6.28 -2.35
CA LEU A 66 9.63 7.51 -2.57
C LEU A 66 10.21 7.54 -3.97
N ASP A 67 10.75 6.40 -4.41
CA ASP A 67 11.22 6.19 -5.76
C ASP A 67 10.98 4.73 -6.13
N GLY A 68 10.96 4.44 -7.43
CA GLY A 68 10.63 3.10 -7.90
C GLY A 68 9.15 2.77 -7.71
N ALA A 69 8.74 1.64 -8.24
CA ALA A 69 7.35 1.18 -8.21
C ALA A 69 7.30 -0.29 -7.77
N VAL A 70 6.12 -0.72 -7.35
CA VAL A 70 5.83 -2.12 -7.04
C VAL A 70 4.59 -2.56 -7.83
N GLU A 71 4.62 -3.77 -8.38
CA GLU A 71 3.45 -4.37 -8.99
C GLU A 71 2.81 -5.31 -7.97
N ILE A 72 1.54 -5.07 -7.66
CA ILE A 72 0.78 -5.87 -6.71
C ILE A 72 -0.36 -6.56 -7.46
N THR A 73 -0.48 -7.88 -7.28
CA THR A 73 -1.58 -8.66 -7.83
C THR A 73 -2.44 -9.17 -6.67
N ALA A 74 -3.72 -8.79 -6.68
CA ALA A 74 -4.71 -9.31 -5.74
C ALA A 74 -5.12 -10.73 -6.14
N SER A 75 -5.65 -11.51 -5.22
CA SER A 75 -6.06 -12.89 -5.52
C SER A 75 -7.24 -12.97 -6.48
N ASP A 76 -7.99 -11.90 -6.65
CA ASP A 76 -9.06 -11.82 -7.66
C ASP A 76 -8.53 -11.59 -9.08
N GLY A 77 -7.22 -11.39 -9.23
CA GLY A 77 -6.55 -11.21 -10.52
C GLY A 77 -6.26 -9.77 -10.90
N GLU A 78 -6.79 -8.80 -10.18
CA GLU A 78 -6.50 -7.39 -10.48
C GLU A 78 -5.06 -7.07 -10.13
N LYS A 79 -4.38 -6.35 -11.04
CA LYS A 79 -3.00 -5.88 -10.84
C LYS A 79 -2.99 -4.37 -10.81
N ARG A 80 -2.14 -3.83 -9.94
CA ARG A 80 -1.84 -2.39 -9.94
C ARG A 80 -0.35 -2.17 -9.84
N ILE A 81 0.13 -1.19 -10.56
CA ILE A 81 1.50 -0.68 -10.41
C ILE A 81 1.39 0.59 -9.56
N ILE A 82 2.01 0.54 -8.39
CA ILE A 82 1.97 1.64 -7.43
C ILE A 82 3.33 2.32 -7.47
N GLY A 83 3.35 3.54 -7.98
CA GLY A 83 4.57 4.28 -8.27
C GLY A 83 4.97 5.26 -7.17
N PRO A 84 6.04 6.03 -7.43
CA PRO A 84 6.50 7.04 -6.50
C PRO A 84 5.42 8.09 -6.23
N GLY A 85 5.30 8.50 -4.97
CA GLY A 85 4.33 9.50 -4.55
C GLY A 85 2.90 9.00 -4.39
N GLU A 86 2.62 7.76 -4.77
CA GLU A 86 1.31 7.15 -4.54
C GLU A 86 1.25 6.50 -3.17
N VAL A 87 0.07 6.46 -2.58
CA VAL A 87 -0.15 5.90 -1.25
C VAL A 87 -0.91 4.58 -1.38
N PHE A 88 -0.42 3.57 -0.68
CA PHE A 88 -0.99 2.23 -0.67
C PHE A 88 -1.36 1.84 0.76
N LEU A 89 -2.62 1.48 0.99
CA LEU A 89 -3.09 0.95 2.27
C LEU A 89 -3.29 -0.56 2.10
N VAL A 90 -2.43 -1.34 2.73
CA VAL A 90 -2.50 -2.80 2.67
C VAL A 90 -3.15 -3.34 3.95
N GLU A 91 -4.22 -4.11 3.78
CA GLU A 91 -5.05 -4.60 4.88
C GLU A 91 -5.36 -6.10 4.80
N ASP A 92 -4.80 -6.82 3.84
CA ASP A 92 -5.04 -8.26 3.67
C ASP A 92 -4.19 -9.08 4.63
N THR A 93 -4.48 -9.00 5.92
CA THR A 93 -3.70 -9.66 6.98
C THR A 93 -3.99 -11.14 7.13
N HIS A 94 -4.91 -11.68 6.34
CA HIS A 94 -5.25 -13.11 6.30
C HIS A 94 -5.79 -13.46 4.92
N GLY A 95 -6.10 -14.73 4.71
CA GLY A 95 -6.68 -15.22 3.46
C GLY A 95 -5.63 -15.49 2.40
N LYS A 96 -6.01 -15.36 1.13
CA LYS A 96 -5.17 -15.73 -0.02
C LYS A 96 -3.96 -14.83 -0.23
N GLY A 97 -4.01 -13.61 0.30
CA GLY A 97 -2.90 -12.68 0.19
C GLY A 97 -2.79 -12.06 -1.20
N HIS A 98 -1.60 -11.59 -1.49
CA HIS A 98 -1.25 -10.91 -2.73
C HIS A 98 0.14 -11.33 -3.20
N PHE A 99 0.41 -11.04 -4.46
CA PHE A 99 1.73 -11.23 -5.07
C PHE A 99 2.34 -9.84 -5.27
N SER A 100 3.62 -9.69 -4.94
CA SER A 100 4.30 -8.40 -5.15
C SER A 100 5.66 -8.58 -5.79
N LYS A 101 6.02 -7.69 -6.72
CA LYS A 101 7.32 -7.74 -7.36
C LYS A 101 7.79 -6.35 -7.78
N ALA A 102 9.11 -6.22 -7.95
CA ALA A 102 9.72 -5.02 -8.49
C ALA A 102 9.26 -4.76 -9.92
N VAL A 103 9.28 -3.50 -10.32
CA VAL A 103 8.97 -3.07 -11.68
C VAL A 103 10.27 -2.74 -12.40
N GLU A 104 10.45 -3.29 -13.59
CA GLU A 104 11.62 -3.03 -14.45
C GLU A 104 12.97 -3.33 -13.78
N GLY A 105 13.00 -4.23 -12.81
CA GLY A 105 14.23 -4.59 -12.12
C GLY A 105 14.86 -3.46 -11.30
N LYS A 106 14.08 -2.44 -10.93
CA LYS A 106 14.59 -1.27 -10.21
C LYS A 106 14.39 -1.40 -8.70
N MET A 107 15.40 -0.93 -7.97
CA MET A 107 15.30 -0.79 -6.51
C MET A 107 14.21 0.22 -6.14
N ARG A 108 13.58 0.01 -4.99
CA ARG A 108 12.53 0.88 -4.48
C ARG A 108 12.83 1.27 -3.04
N ARG A 109 12.74 2.57 -2.75
CA ARG A 109 12.77 3.09 -1.38
C ARG A 109 11.37 3.47 -0.95
N SER A 110 10.99 3.05 0.25
CA SER A 110 9.62 3.18 0.74
C SER A 110 9.61 3.53 2.23
N ILE A 111 8.51 4.13 2.63
CA ILE A 111 8.16 4.35 4.03
C ILE A 111 6.91 3.51 4.31
N PHE A 112 6.98 2.68 5.34
CA PHE A 112 5.88 1.87 5.83
C PHE A 112 5.39 2.49 7.14
N VAL A 113 4.09 2.74 7.24
CA VAL A 113 3.48 3.33 8.42
C VAL A 113 2.45 2.34 8.96
N PRO A 114 2.85 1.48 9.92
CA PRO A 114 1.92 0.54 10.54
C PRO A 114 0.78 1.26 11.25
N ILE A 115 -0.40 0.67 11.19
CA ILE A 115 -1.60 1.09 11.93
C ILE A 115 -2.16 -0.11 12.68
N GLU A 116 -3.09 0.14 13.58
CA GLU A 116 -3.73 -0.96 14.32
C GLU A 116 -4.64 -1.80 13.46
#